data_80ba88d307bb9e562a4a04195ca09f50
#
_entry.id   80ba88d307bb9e562a4a04195ca09f50
#
_cell.length_a   1.000
_cell.length_b   1.000
_cell.length_c   1.000
_cell.angle_alpha   90.00
_cell.angle_beta   90.00
_cell.angle_gamma   90.00
#
_symmetry.space_group_name_H-M   'P 1'
#
loop_
_entity.id
_entity.type
_entity.pdbx_description
1 polymer ?
#
loop_
_entity_poly.entity_id
_entity_poly.type
_entity_poly.pdbx_seq_one_letter_code
_entity_poly.pdbx_strand_id
1 'polypeptide(L)'
;KEPERTAARAAAESGENEVVYCESGGYAANIEKAASRGPLVPTPQSNSGPALEKFPTPGVVTIEALSRAPHHVAPHQQIKTLVYVVESKLTLVLLRGDDQLNEAKLAGALGTNQLRPATADEIAPVLGAHPGSLGAIADTLKAEAASLPVYADEALRGAGGMTTGANEDGYHFRHVQIERDIRVTRWADLRTVQAGELCVA
;
A
#
# COMPACT_ATOMS: atom_id res chain seq x y z
N LYS A 1 26.15 7.41 -19.45
CA LYS A 1 25.02 7.25 -18.52
C LYS A 1 24.91 8.55 -17.77
N GLU A 2 23.85 9.30 -17.96
CA GLU A 2 23.54 10.43 -17.05
C GLU A 2 23.39 9.87 -15.64
N PRO A 3 23.86 10.61 -14.61
CA PRO A 3 23.65 10.20 -13.22
C PRO A 3 22.13 10.13 -12.93
N GLU A 4 21.70 9.04 -12.33
CA GLU A 4 20.31 8.89 -11.90
C GLU A 4 19.98 9.98 -10.89
N ARG A 5 18.96 10.77 -11.19
CA ARG A 5 18.56 11.93 -10.38
C ARG A 5 17.64 11.44 -9.27
N THR A 6 18.02 11.69 -8.03
CA THR A 6 17.28 11.23 -6.85
C THR A 6 16.53 12.36 -6.16
N ALA A 7 15.38 12.04 -5.59
CA ALA A 7 14.57 12.95 -4.81
C ALA A 7 15.23 13.20 -3.43
N ALA A 8 15.28 14.45 -3.02
CA ALA A 8 15.65 14.86 -1.67
C ALA A 8 14.44 15.51 -0.98
N ARG A 9 14.46 15.53 0.36
CA ARG A 9 13.40 16.14 1.18
C ARG A 9 14.02 17.26 2.03
N ALA A 10 13.35 18.40 2.12
CA ALA A 10 13.71 19.48 3.02
C ALA A 10 12.44 20.09 3.64
N ALA A 11 12.55 20.51 4.92
CA ALA A 11 11.53 21.34 5.53
C ALA A 11 11.55 22.72 4.85
N ALA A 12 10.39 23.32 4.56
CA ALA A 12 10.31 24.68 4.12
C ALA A 12 10.72 25.63 5.27
N GLU A 13 11.40 26.72 4.98
CA GLU A 13 11.86 27.69 5.98
C GLU A 13 10.72 28.28 6.83
N SER A 14 9.47 28.23 6.36
CA SER A 14 8.24 28.63 7.08
C SER A 14 7.67 27.54 8.00
N GLY A 15 8.26 26.34 8.04
CA GLY A 15 8.04 25.34 9.11
C GLY A 15 6.80 24.44 9.00
N GLU A 16 5.85 24.65 8.06
CA GLU A 16 4.61 23.88 8.04
C GLU A 16 4.53 22.83 6.92
N ASN A 17 5.36 22.92 5.88
CA ASN A 17 5.31 22.02 4.74
C ASN A 17 6.68 21.46 4.40
N GLU A 18 6.72 20.16 4.13
CA GLU A 18 7.90 19.48 3.61
C GLU A 18 7.91 19.53 2.07
N VAL A 19 9.05 19.87 1.49
CA VAL A 19 9.24 19.93 0.04
C VAL A 19 10.14 18.80 -0.43
N VAL A 20 9.69 18.10 -1.45
CA VAL A 20 10.48 17.12 -2.21
C VAL A 20 11.08 17.85 -3.41
N TYR A 21 12.38 17.75 -3.59
CA TYR A 21 13.05 18.36 -4.73
C TYR A 21 14.08 17.41 -5.35
N CYS A 22 14.43 17.70 -6.60
CA CYS A 22 15.45 16.98 -7.34
C CYS A 22 16.66 17.90 -7.54
N GLU A 23 17.80 17.58 -6.93
CA GLU A 23 19.00 18.44 -6.93
C GLU A 23 19.50 18.80 -8.33
N SER A 24 19.27 17.94 -9.33
CA SER A 24 19.76 18.10 -10.68
C SER A 24 18.67 18.29 -11.74
N GLY A 25 17.39 18.36 -11.38
CA GLY A 25 16.30 18.22 -12.32
C GLY A 25 15.26 19.34 -12.39
N GLY A 26 15.36 20.37 -11.57
CA GLY A 26 14.37 21.46 -11.56
C GLY A 26 12.96 21.07 -11.09
N TYR A 27 12.78 19.86 -10.56
CA TYR A 27 11.53 19.42 -9.94
C TYR A 27 11.50 19.79 -8.46
N ALA A 28 10.43 20.44 -8.04
CA ALA A 28 10.10 20.63 -6.63
C ALA A 28 8.59 20.60 -6.45
N ALA A 29 8.14 19.94 -5.39
CA ALA A 29 6.72 19.84 -5.05
C ALA A 29 6.55 19.69 -3.54
N ASN A 30 5.40 20.15 -3.00
CA ASN A 30 4.98 19.81 -1.64
C ASN A 30 4.86 18.29 -1.52
N ILE A 31 5.28 17.73 -0.38
CA ILE A 31 5.24 16.29 -0.08
C ILE A 31 3.85 15.68 -0.33
N GLU A 32 2.78 16.44 -0.12
CA GLU A 32 1.40 16.02 -0.35
C GLU A 32 1.09 15.71 -1.82
N LYS A 33 1.86 16.27 -2.76
CA LYS A 33 1.66 16.12 -4.21
C LYS A 33 2.89 15.58 -4.94
N ALA A 34 3.99 15.41 -4.21
CA ALA A 34 5.23 14.96 -4.81
C ALA A 34 5.08 13.56 -5.43
N ALA A 35 5.63 13.37 -6.61
CA ALA A 35 5.69 12.10 -7.31
C ALA A 35 7.14 11.67 -7.55
N SER A 36 7.36 10.37 -7.68
CA SER A 36 8.64 9.77 -8.08
C SER A 36 8.40 8.70 -9.15
N ARG A 37 9.47 8.21 -9.78
CA ARG A 37 9.38 7.10 -10.75
C ARG A 37 9.06 5.76 -10.11
N GLY A 38 9.09 5.68 -8.80
CA GLY A 38 8.76 4.47 -8.06
C GLY A 38 9.62 4.30 -6.81
N PRO A 39 9.35 3.26 -6.02
CA PRO A 39 10.06 2.99 -4.79
C PRO A 39 11.53 2.61 -5.03
N LEU A 40 12.37 2.82 -4.01
CA LEU A 40 13.82 2.52 -4.03
C LEU A 40 14.12 1.07 -4.39
N VAL A 41 13.35 0.15 -3.84
CA VAL A 41 13.43 -1.28 -4.18
C VAL A 41 12.27 -1.61 -5.11
N PRO A 42 12.53 -2.10 -6.33
CA PRO A 42 11.46 -2.47 -7.24
C PRO A 42 10.51 -3.49 -6.65
N THR A 43 9.22 -3.34 -6.92
CA THR A 43 8.22 -4.35 -6.54
C THR A 43 8.43 -5.60 -7.39
N PRO A 44 8.39 -6.80 -6.80
CA PRO A 44 8.46 -8.03 -7.56
C PRO A 44 7.35 -8.09 -8.61
N GLN A 45 7.72 -8.32 -9.86
CA GLN A 45 6.78 -8.41 -10.98
C GLN A 45 6.62 -9.87 -11.39
N SER A 46 5.39 -10.32 -11.54
CA SER A 46 5.09 -11.65 -12.05
C SER A 46 3.66 -11.72 -12.58
N ASN A 47 3.51 -12.28 -13.77
CA ASN A 47 2.19 -12.57 -14.36
C ASN A 47 1.79 -14.04 -14.16
N SER A 48 2.68 -14.85 -13.59
CA SER A 48 2.43 -16.26 -13.30
C SER A 48 3.14 -16.66 -12.01
N GLY A 49 2.57 -17.57 -11.28
CA GLY A 49 3.14 -18.04 -10.02
C GLY A 49 2.34 -19.20 -9.43
N PRO A 50 2.81 -19.78 -8.32
CA PRO A 50 2.08 -20.83 -7.62
C PRO A 50 0.66 -20.41 -7.27
N ALA A 51 -0.17 -21.39 -6.95
CA ALA A 51 -1.49 -21.14 -6.38
C ALA A 51 -1.36 -20.36 -5.06
N LEU A 52 -2.39 -19.56 -4.78
CA LEU A 52 -2.52 -18.86 -3.51
C LEU A 52 -2.44 -19.86 -2.36
N GLU A 53 -1.64 -19.57 -1.36
CA GLU A 53 -1.46 -20.43 -0.19
C GLU A 53 -1.70 -19.65 1.10
N LYS A 54 -2.62 -20.14 1.92
CA LYS A 54 -2.87 -19.62 3.26
C LYS A 54 -1.92 -20.30 4.25
N PHE A 55 -1.26 -19.52 5.11
CA PHE A 55 -0.32 -20.04 6.10
C PHE A 55 -0.48 -19.35 7.46
N PRO A 56 -0.16 -20.03 8.56
CA PRO A 56 -0.31 -19.49 9.91
C PRO A 56 0.79 -18.48 10.24
N THR A 57 0.40 -17.38 10.87
CA THR A 57 1.26 -16.30 11.34
C THR A 57 0.80 -15.80 12.71
N PRO A 58 0.76 -16.67 13.74
CA PRO A 58 0.21 -16.31 15.04
C PRO A 58 0.98 -15.16 15.68
N GLY A 59 0.24 -14.11 16.14
CA GLY A 59 0.81 -12.94 16.77
C GLY A 59 1.52 -11.96 15.83
N VAL A 60 1.51 -12.20 14.52
CA VAL A 60 2.08 -11.30 13.51
C VAL A 60 1.02 -10.28 13.09
N VAL A 61 1.23 -9.01 13.44
CA VAL A 61 0.30 -7.90 13.14
C VAL A 61 0.98 -6.69 12.48
N THR A 62 2.30 -6.76 12.24
CA THR A 62 3.05 -5.68 11.58
C THR A 62 3.91 -6.22 10.43
N ILE A 63 4.25 -5.31 9.51
CA ILE A 63 5.15 -5.58 8.38
C ILE A 63 6.52 -6.10 8.88
N GLU A 64 7.07 -5.46 9.92
CA GLU A 64 8.35 -5.83 10.52
C GLU A 64 8.31 -7.20 11.20
N ALA A 65 7.20 -7.56 11.84
CA ALA A 65 7.04 -8.87 12.46
C ALA A 65 7.06 -9.98 11.40
N LEU A 66 6.37 -9.78 10.26
CA LEU A 66 6.36 -10.74 9.16
C LEU A 66 7.72 -10.84 8.44
N SER A 67 8.53 -9.78 8.49
CA SER A 67 9.88 -9.78 7.90
C SER A 67 10.93 -10.50 8.74
N ARG A 68 10.62 -10.80 10.00
CA ARG A 68 11.51 -11.55 10.90
C ARG A 68 11.27 -13.07 10.82
N ALA A 69 12.11 -13.83 11.52
CA ALA A 69 11.93 -15.26 11.68
C ALA A 69 10.56 -15.57 12.33
N PRO A 70 9.89 -16.65 11.95
CA PRO A 70 10.33 -17.65 10.96
C PRO A 70 9.93 -17.34 9.51
N HIS A 71 9.20 -16.23 9.24
CA HIS A 71 8.55 -16.00 7.96
C HIS A 71 9.48 -15.38 6.90
N HIS A 72 10.33 -14.42 7.30
CA HIS A 72 11.33 -13.76 6.45
C HIS A 72 10.77 -13.13 5.16
N VAL A 73 9.54 -12.61 5.21
CA VAL A 73 8.93 -11.90 4.07
C VAL A 73 9.40 -10.46 4.07
N ALA A 74 10.19 -10.07 3.08
CA ALA A 74 10.70 -8.69 3.00
C ALA A 74 9.55 -7.66 2.89
N PRO A 75 9.68 -6.45 3.47
CA PRO A 75 8.61 -5.44 3.45
C PRO A 75 8.10 -5.11 2.04
N HIS A 76 8.99 -5.02 1.03
CA HIS A 76 8.61 -4.78 -0.37
C HIS A 76 7.89 -5.97 -1.04
N GLN A 77 7.81 -7.13 -0.38
CA GLN A 77 7.05 -8.31 -0.82
C GLN A 77 5.73 -8.47 -0.07
N GLN A 78 5.35 -7.48 0.74
CA GLN A 78 4.10 -7.48 1.48
C GLN A 78 3.13 -6.45 0.90
N ILE A 79 1.84 -6.77 0.90
CA ILE A 79 0.76 -5.82 0.61
C ILE A 79 0.11 -5.45 1.94
N LYS A 80 0.17 -4.18 2.27
CA LYS A 80 -0.48 -3.58 3.42
C LYS A 80 -1.89 -3.16 3.03
N THR A 81 -2.89 -3.70 3.72
CA THR A 81 -4.30 -3.33 3.54
C THR A 81 -4.72 -2.38 4.66
N LEU A 82 -4.99 -1.14 4.29
CA LEU A 82 -5.58 -0.12 5.15
C LEU A 82 -7.07 -0.02 4.86
N VAL A 83 -7.86 0.31 5.87
CA VAL A 83 -9.31 0.48 5.72
C VAL A 83 -9.69 1.89 6.14
N TYR A 84 -10.36 2.58 5.25
CA TYR A 84 -10.86 3.94 5.46
C TYR A 84 -12.39 3.98 5.40
N VAL A 85 -12.99 4.84 6.20
CA VAL A 85 -14.38 5.26 6.05
C VAL A 85 -14.37 6.48 5.15
N VAL A 86 -14.98 6.36 3.97
CA VAL A 86 -15.10 7.42 2.97
C VAL A 86 -16.57 7.69 2.78
N GLU A 87 -17.04 8.91 3.07
CA GLU A 87 -18.47 9.27 2.97
C GLU A 87 -19.40 8.19 3.60
N SER A 88 -19.02 7.72 4.79
CA SER A 88 -19.73 6.68 5.56
C SER A 88 -19.66 5.25 4.99
N LYS A 89 -18.80 4.97 4.01
CA LYS A 89 -18.60 3.63 3.44
C LYS A 89 -17.16 3.17 3.65
N LEU A 90 -16.98 1.88 3.94
CA LEU A 90 -15.64 1.29 4.02
C LEU A 90 -15.01 1.22 2.62
N THR A 91 -13.72 1.52 2.56
CA THR A 91 -12.89 1.48 1.36
C THR A 91 -11.55 0.84 1.71
N LEU A 92 -11.10 -0.11 0.91
CA LEU A 92 -9.79 -0.73 1.07
C LEU A 92 -8.73 0.06 0.32
N VAL A 93 -7.59 0.29 0.97
CA VAL A 93 -6.44 1.00 0.39
C VAL A 93 -5.23 0.10 0.49
N LEU A 94 -4.64 -0.25 -0.65
CA LEU A 94 -3.52 -1.16 -0.75
C LEU A 94 -2.23 -0.41 -1.05
N LEU A 95 -1.23 -0.67 -0.24
CA LEU A 95 0.12 -0.16 -0.39
C LEU A 95 1.12 -1.30 -0.28
N ARG A 96 2.29 -1.12 -0.82
CA ARG A 96 3.43 -1.99 -0.52
C ARG A 96 3.82 -1.83 0.96
N GLY A 97 4.30 -2.89 1.59
CA GLY A 97 4.52 -2.94 3.03
C GLY A 97 5.49 -1.86 3.56
N ASP A 98 6.51 -1.50 2.79
CA ASP A 98 7.50 -0.47 3.14
C ASP A 98 7.09 0.97 2.76
N ASP A 99 6.01 1.16 2.01
CA ASP A 99 5.51 2.48 1.65
C ASP A 99 4.60 3.07 2.75
N GLN A 100 4.51 4.39 2.80
CA GLN A 100 3.62 5.14 3.66
C GLN A 100 2.51 5.79 2.85
N LEU A 101 1.28 5.71 3.34
CA LEU A 101 0.14 6.38 2.71
C LEU A 101 0.30 7.90 2.81
N ASN A 102 -0.02 8.58 1.73
CA ASN A 102 -0.22 10.02 1.68
C ASN A 102 -1.74 10.30 1.62
N GLU A 103 -2.31 10.75 2.73
CA GLU A 103 -3.76 10.96 2.83
C GLU A 103 -4.26 12.07 1.90
N ALA A 104 -3.43 13.09 1.59
CA ALA A 104 -3.80 14.13 0.63
C ALA A 104 -3.93 13.55 -0.80
N LYS A 105 -3.04 12.64 -1.20
CA LYS A 105 -3.15 11.92 -2.47
C LYS A 105 -4.37 10.99 -2.49
N LEU A 106 -4.64 10.30 -1.38
CA LEU A 106 -5.83 9.46 -1.26
C LEU A 106 -7.11 10.31 -1.41
N ALA A 107 -7.21 11.44 -0.70
CA ALA A 107 -8.32 12.37 -0.83
C ALA A 107 -8.52 12.84 -2.28
N GLY A 108 -7.43 13.20 -2.96
CA GLY A 108 -7.45 13.56 -4.38
C GLY A 108 -7.92 12.42 -5.28
N ALA A 109 -7.47 11.18 -5.03
CA ALA A 109 -7.90 10.01 -5.78
C ALA A 109 -9.38 9.66 -5.53
N LEU A 110 -9.88 9.87 -4.32
CA LEU A 110 -11.27 9.66 -3.93
C LEU A 110 -12.19 10.79 -4.43
N GLY A 111 -11.66 12.01 -4.61
CA GLY A 111 -12.43 13.20 -4.95
C GLY A 111 -13.20 13.79 -3.76
N THR A 112 -12.83 13.44 -2.55
CA THR A 112 -13.46 13.91 -1.31
C THR A 112 -12.44 14.01 -0.17
N ASN A 113 -12.64 14.95 0.74
CA ASN A 113 -11.90 15.07 2.00
C ASN A 113 -12.63 14.44 3.19
N GLN A 114 -13.81 13.84 2.97
CA GLN A 114 -14.57 13.16 4.01
C GLN A 114 -14.07 11.71 4.14
N LEU A 115 -12.90 11.57 4.70
CA LEU A 115 -12.26 10.28 4.93
C LEU A 115 -11.58 10.26 6.31
N ARG A 116 -11.55 9.09 6.90
CA ARG A 116 -10.78 8.78 8.12
C ARG A 116 -10.40 7.31 8.17
N PRO A 117 -9.36 6.92 8.90
CA PRO A 117 -9.13 5.51 9.19
C PRO A 117 -10.35 4.87 9.84
N ALA A 118 -10.67 3.64 9.44
CA ALA A 118 -11.71 2.85 10.09
C ALA A 118 -11.19 2.28 11.41
N THR A 119 -12.07 2.15 12.39
CA THR A 119 -11.76 1.52 13.68
C THR A 119 -11.82 -0.01 13.55
N ALA A 120 -11.18 -0.73 14.49
CA ALA A 120 -11.22 -2.19 14.50
C ALA A 120 -12.67 -2.72 14.59
N ASP A 121 -13.53 -2.05 15.34
CA ASP A 121 -14.93 -2.41 15.50
C ASP A 121 -15.76 -2.22 14.22
N GLU A 122 -15.35 -1.31 13.33
CA GLU A 122 -15.96 -1.14 12.02
C GLU A 122 -15.45 -2.18 11.01
N ILE A 123 -14.19 -2.60 11.16
CA ILE A 123 -13.50 -3.52 10.23
C ILE A 123 -13.92 -4.97 10.46
N ALA A 124 -13.82 -5.45 11.71
CA ALA A 124 -13.93 -6.86 12.05
C ALA A 124 -15.26 -7.52 11.63
N PRO A 125 -16.43 -6.87 11.77
CA PRO A 125 -17.70 -7.44 11.32
C PRO A 125 -17.73 -7.69 9.80
N VAL A 126 -17.13 -6.80 9.01
CA VAL A 126 -17.18 -6.83 7.54
C VAL A 126 -16.08 -7.72 6.97
N LEU A 127 -14.83 -7.53 7.40
CA LEU A 127 -13.68 -8.27 6.86
C LEU A 127 -13.43 -9.60 7.58
N GLY A 128 -13.85 -9.74 8.83
CA GLY A 128 -13.70 -10.99 9.59
C GLY A 128 -12.41 -11.11 10.38
N ALA A 129 -11.57 -10.07 10.41
CA ALA A 129 -10.32 -10.02 11.15
C ALA A 129 -9.99 -8.60 11.60
N HIS A 130 -8.99 -8.48 12.47
CA HIS A 130 -8.47 -7.21 12.97
C HIS A 130 -7.30 -6.69 12.11
N PRO A 131 -6.96 -5.39 12.22
CA PRO A 131 -5.75 -4.82 11.62
C PRO A 131 -4.50 -5.67 11.90
N GLY A 132 -3.71 -5.92 10.86
CA GLY A 132 -2.57 -6.85 10.90
C GLY A 132 -2.82 -8.17 10.16
N SER A 133 -4.09 -8.57 9.99
CA SER A 133 -4.46 -9.78 9.24
C SER A 133 -5.39 -9.51 8.06
N LEU A 134 -5.48 -8.24 7.63
CA LEU A 134 -6.40 -7.81 6.57
C LEU A 134 -5.82 -8.01 5.17
N GLY A 135 -6.67 -8.40 4.23
CA GLY A 135 -6.34 -8.56 2.82
C GLY A 135 -7.52 -8.26 1.91
N ALA A 136 -7.25 -8.16 0.61
CA ALA A 136 -8.26 -7.87 -0.41
C ALA A 136 -8.38 -9.00 -1.45
N ILE A 137 -8.10 -10.26 -1.06
CA ILE A 137 -8.18 -11.42 -1.96
C ILE A 137 -9.65 -11.70 -2.31
N ALA A 138 -10.01 -11.48 -3.56
CA ALA A 138 -11.41 -11.42 -4.02
C ALA A 138 -12.22 -12.67 -3.66
N ASP A 139 -11.66 -13.85 -3.88
CA ASP A 139 -12.38 -15.13 -3.68
C ASP A 139 -12.49 -15.53 -2.20
N THR A 140 -11.85 -14.78 -1.28
CA THR A 140 -11.90 -15.05 0.16
C THR A 140 -12.72 -14.03 0.94
N LEU A 141 -13.13 -12.94 0.28
CA LEU A 141 -13.96 -11.90 0.90
C LEU A 141 -15.39 -12.39 1.10
N LYS A 142 -15.95 -12.07 2.26
CA LYS A 142 -17.40 -12.23 2.49
C LYS A 142 -18.18 -11.33 1.51
N ALA A 143 -19.44 -11.66 1.23
CA ALA A 143 -20.26 -10.96 0.24
C ALA A 143 -20.31 -9.43 0.45
N GLU A 144 -20.39 -8.98 1.69
CA GLU A 144 -20.38 -7.55 2.04
C GLU A 144 -19.03 -6.89 1.70
N ALA A 145 -17.92 -7.55 2.05
CA ALA A 145 -16.57 -7.07 1.80
C ALA A 145 -16.21 -7.13 0.30
N ALA A 146 -16.75 -8.08 -0.44
CA ALA A 146 -16.48 -8.24 -1.88
C ALA A 146 -17.00 -7.07 -2.75
N SER A 147 -17.91 -6.26 -2.21
CA SER A 147 -18.45 -5.07 -2.88
C SER A 147 -17.71 -3.78 -2.52
N LEU A 148 -16.75 -3.83 -1.58
CA LEU A 148 -16.00 -2.65 -1.16
C LEU A 148 -15.08 -2.14 -2.28
N PRO A 149 -14.99 -0.81 -2.48
CA PRO A 149 -14.00 -0.26 -3.39
C PRO A 149 -12.58 -0.57 -2.89
N VAL A 150 -11.71 -0.93 -3.83
CA VAL A 150 -10.28 -1.22 -3.58
C VAL A 150 -9.45 -0.22 -4.37
N TYR A 151 -8.77 0.67 -3.67
CA TYR A 151 -7.79 1.59 -4.23
C TYR A 151 -6.39 1.02 -4.02
N ALA A 152 -5.60 0.92 -5.06
CA ALA A 152 -4.24 0.38 -4.98
C ALA A 152 -3.22 1.39 -5.48
N ASP A 153 -2.09 1.44 -4.79
CA ASP A 153 -0.95 2.26 -5.23
C ASP A 153 -0.35 1.72 -6.53
N GLU A 154 0.05 2.63 -7.42
CA GLU A 154 0.67 2.31 -8.71
C GLU A 154 1.92 1.42 -8.57
N ALA A 155 2.66 1.51 -7.45
CA ALA A 155 3.82 0.66 -7.19
C ALA A 155 3.47 -0.84 -7.06
N LEU A 156 2.20 -1.18 -6.85
CA LEU A 156 1.73 -2.57 -6.79
C LEU A 156 1.27 -3.11 -8.16
N ARG A 157 1.19 -2.28 -9.21
CA ARG A 157 0.74 -2.72 -10.54
C ARG A 157 1.66 -3.81 -11.09
N GLY A 158 1.08 -4.93 -11.50
CA GLY A 158 1.83 -6.10 -11.98
C GLY A 158 2.58 -6.88 -10.89
N ALA A 159 2.42 -6.52 -9.62
CA ALA A 159 3.10 -7.20 -8.51
C ALA A 159 2.70 -8.67 -8.40
N GLY A 160 3.68 -9.53 -8.16
CA GLY A 160 3.49 -10.96 -7.99
C GLY A 160 4.39 -11.60 -6.94
N GLY A 161 3.99 -12.78 -6.45
CA GLY A 161 4.68 -13.44 -5.35
C GLY A 161 4.56 -12.72 -4.02
N MET A 162 3.54 -11.86 -3.88
CA MET A 162 3.33 -11.02 -2.71
C MET A 162 2.68 -11.79 -1.55
N THR A 163 2.73 -11.19 -0.36
CA THR A 163 2.09 -11.70 0.86
C THR A 163 1.13 -10.63 1.41
N THR A 164 -0.07 -11.05 1.84
CA THR A 164 -1.08 -10.16 2.44
C THR A 164 -1.86 -10.89 3.54
N GLY A 165 -2.61 -10.17 4.37
CA GLY A 165 -3.49 -10.78 5.36
C GLY A 165 -4.59 -11.65 4.74
N ALA A 166 -5.07 -12.62 5.52
CA ALA A 166 -6.05 -13.62 5.05
C ALA A 166 -7.49 -13.33 5.52
N ASN A 167 -7.75 -12.15 6.11
CA ASN A 167 -9.02 -11.83 6.77
C ASN A 167 -9.43 -12.87 7.82
N GLU A 168 -8.43 -13.43 8.46
CA GLU A 168 -8.52 -14.31 9.62
C GLU A 168 -7.33 -14.04 10.53
N ASP A 169 -7.60 -13.75 11.79
CA ASP A 169 -6.55 -13.39 12.75
C ASP A 169 -5.49 -14.48 12.85
N GLY A 170 -4.22 -14.11 12.73
CA GLY A 170 -3.09 -15.03 12.76
C GLY A 170 -2.86 -15.80 11.47
N TYR A 171 -3.42 -15.37 10.34
CA TYR A 171 -3.18 -15.97 9.03
C TYR A 171 -2.87 -14.94 7.95
N HIS A 172 -2.00 -15.34 7.00
CA HIS A 172 -1.68 -14.59 5.79
C HIS A 172 -1.78 -15.51 4.57
N PHE A 173 -1.90 -14.87 3.39
CA PHE A 173 -1.72 -15.51 2.08
C PHE A 173 -0.35 -15.16 1.51
N ARG A 174 0.30 -16.13 0.88
CA ARG A 174 1.49 -15.95 0.04
C ARG A 174 1.21 -16.35 -1.41
N HIS A 175 2.16 -16.02 -2.30
CA HIS A 175 2.04 -16.21 -3.75
C HIS A 175 0.93 -15.38 -4.41
N VAL A 176 0.56 -14.27 -3.78
CA VAL A 176 -0.44 -13.35 -4.32
C VAL A 176 0.06 -12.73 -5.62
N GLN A 177 -0.74 -12.83 -6.67
CA GLN A 177 -0.59 -12.12 -7.92
C GLN A 177 -1.67 -11.04 -7.95
N ILE A 178 -1.32 -9.78 -7.87
CA ILE A 178 -2.29 -8.73 -7.59
C ILE A 178 -3.41 -8.68 -8.65
N GLU A 179 -3.05 -8.85 -9.94
CA GLU A 179 -4.02 -8.81 -11.04
C GLU A 179 -4.89 -10.07 -11.14
N ARG A 180 -4.41 -11.20 -10.62
CA ARG A 180 -5.18 -12.45 -10.56
C ARG A 180 -6.12 -12.52 -9.37
N ASP A 181 -5.61 -12.08 -8.20
CA ASP A 181 -6.23 -12.41 -6.91
C ASP A 181 -7.00 -11.23 -6.31
N ILE A 182 -6.75 -10.00 -6.76
CA ILE A 182 -7.33 -8.78 -6.19
C ILE A 182 -8.09 -7.99 -7.25
N ARG A 183 -9.33 -7.64 -6.96
CA ARG A 183 -10.15 -6.80 -7.84
C ARG A 183 -9.94 -5.33 -7.50
N VAL A 184 -8.94 -4.71 -8.09
CA VAL A 184 -8.64 -3.30 -7.91
C VAL A 184 -9.69 -2.45 -8.64
N THR A 185 -10.38 -1.58 -7.89
CA THR A 185 -11.36 -0.63 -8.44
C THR A 185 -10.64 0.54 -9.12
N ARG A 186 -9.59 1.05 -8.49
CA ARG A 186 -8.82 2.18 -9.02
C ARG A 186 -7.35 2.12 -8.60
N TRP A 187 -6.49 2.37 -9.56
CA TRP A 187 -5.07 2.60 -9.37
C TRP A 187 -4.78 4.09 -9.22
N ALA A 188 -3.93 4.48 -8.30
CA ALA A 188 -3.51 5.87 -8.10
C ALA A 188 -2.13 5.92 -7.42
N ASP A 189 -1.44 7.04 -7.57
CA ASP A 189 -0.26 7.35 -6.74
C ASP A 189 -0.75 7.74 -5.34
N LEU A 190 -0.57 6.85 -4.37
CA LEU A 190 -1.08 6.99 -3.01
C LEU A 190 0.02 7.10 -1.95
N ARG A 191 1.26 6.80 -2.32
CA ARG A 191 2.37 6.74 -1.38
C ARG A 191 3.08 8.08 -1.21
N THR A 192 3.68 8.26 -0.05
CA THR A 192 4.59 9.37 0.22
C THR A 192 5.95 9.09 -0.43
N VAL A 193 6.47 10.03 -1.19
CA VAL A 193 7.81 9.94 -1.81
C VAL A 193 8.89 9.90 -0.73
N GLN A 194 9.85 9.00 -0.89
CA GLN A 194 10.99 8.86 0.02
C GLN A 194 12.26 9.49 -0.58
N ALA A 195 13.13 9.98 0.29
CA ALA A 195 14.44 10.47 -0.13
C ALA A 195 15.24 9.33 -0.80
N GLY A 196 15.92 9.66 -1.90
CA GLY A 196 16.69 8.70 -2.70
C GLY A 196 15.91 8.03 -3.84
N GLU A 197 14.58 8.17 -3.92
CA GLU A 197 13.80 7.66 -5.05
C GLU A 197 14.13 8.43 -6.33
N LEU A 198 13.93 7.78 -7.48
CA LEU A 198 14.19 8.40 -8.78
C LEU A 198 13.20 9.52 -9.08
N CYS A 199 13.71 10.67 -9.50
CA CYS A 199 12.90 11.81 -9.89
C CYS A 199 12.03 11.52 -11.13
N VAL A 200 10.86 12.18 -11.21
CA VAL A 200 9.98 12.11 -12.39
C VAL A 200 10.48 12.98 -13.54
N ALA A 201 11.37 13.95 -13.28
CA ALA A 201 11.95 14.87 -14.28
C ALA A 201 13.27 14.33 -14.83
#